data_a507e8d270d332919674115e3bc315f2
#
_entry.id   a507e8d270d332919674115e3bc315f2
#
_cell.length_a   1.000
_cell.length_b   1.000
_cell.length_c   1.000
_cell.angle_alpha   90.00
_cell.angle_beta   90.00
_cell.angle_gamma   90.00
#
_symmetry.space_group_name_H-M   'P 1'
#
loop_
_entity.id
_entity.type
_entity.pdbx_description
1 polymer ?
#
loop_
_entity_poly.entity_id
_entity_poly.type
_entity_poly.pdbx_seq_one_letter_code
_entity_poly.pdbx_strand_id
1 'polypeptide(L)'
;MLFRSLNGAQAIVEGLLAHGVDTVFGIPGIQLDPLFDALHGCRDRIRTVHTRHEQGAAFMAMGYAQATGRPGVFTAVPGPGMLNAMAAVSTAVAAGQPVLCITGQIPSYQIGEELGIAHELRDQLAVSRGVVSWSERADHPHQVPELLEDAFRAMTQGRPGPAVLEMAPDRLAFTEQVAVRESPSGESASEPDSLLIKQAVKSLCAARYPVIVIGGGGMAAGGPLKQLAEKLSIPVISTISARGVLPDDHPLSFTFLTGQHIWERVDVALVVGTRFTAPALAWGRQQDIEIIRIDIEEAAVRRPVLADIELVTSADKGLQAIADSTPVTEVDRASYLEFCNQAAQAVEIGRAHV
;
A
#
# COMPACT_ATOMS: atom_id res chain seq x y z
N MET A 1 -29.37 -1.75 12.53
CA MET A 1 -28.19 -1.78 13.43
C MET A 1 -28.50 -2.75 14.55
N LEU A 2 -27.73 -3.80 14.72
CA LEU A 2 -27.91 -4.79 15.79
C LEU A 2 -26.95 -4.45 16.94
N PHE A 3 -27.47 -4.34 18.16
CA PHE A 3 -26.64 -4.14 19.35
C PHE A 3 -26.38 -5.48 20.04
N ARG A 4 -25.13 -5.72 20.45
CA ARG A 4 -24.71 -6.90 21.20
C ARG A 4 -23.95 -6.47 22.45
N SER A 5 -24.07 -7.22 23.52
CA SER A 5 -23.25 -7.04 24.72
C SER A 5 -21.89 -7.69 24.46
N LEU A 6 -20.87 -6.89 24.25
CA LEU A 6 -19.51 -7.33 23.91
C LEU A 6 -18.49 -6.62 24.79
N ASN A 7 -17.41 -7.33 25.15
CA ASN A 7 -16.25 -6.64 25.68
C ASN A 7 -15.40 -6.04 24.55
N GLY A 8 -14.41 -5.19 24.90
CA GLY A 8 -13.60 -4.51 23.90
C GLY A 8 -12.86 -5.45 22.97
N ALA A 9 -12.35 -6.56 23.50
CA ALA A 9 -11.67 -7.59 22.73
C ALA A 9 -12.61 -8.29 21.72
N GLN A 10 -13.81 -8.65 22.16
CA GLN A 10 -14.84 -9.23 21.29
C GLN A 10 -15.30 -8.22 20.22
N ALA A 11 -15.43 -6.93 20.58
CA ALA A 11 -15.77 -5.88 19.62
C ALA A 11 -14.68 -5.75 18.53
N ILE A 12 -13.39 -5.82 18.90
CA ILE A 12 -12.28 -5.82 17.94
C ILE A 12 -12.37 -7.05 17.03
N VAL A 13 -12.53 -8.26 17.56
CA VAL A 13 -12.56 -9.50 16.75
C VAL A 13 -13.76 -9.52 15.80
N GLU A 14 -14.95 -9.13 16.25
CA GLU A 14 -16.14 -9.03 15.39
C GLU A 14 -15.94 -7.95 14.31
N GLY A 15 -15.32 -6.81 14.63
CA GLY A 15 -14.98 -5.79 13.66
C GLY A 15 -13.96 -6.27 12.62
N LEU A 16 -12.92 -7.00 13.02
CA LEU A 16 -11.96 -7.61 12.09
C LEU A 16 -12.65 -8.59 11.13
N LEU A 17 -13.55 -9.44 11.66
CA LEU A 17 -14.34 -10.37 10.84
C LEU A 17 -15.24 -9.64 9.84
N ALA A 18 -15.87 -8.54 10.25
CA ALA A 18 -16.69 -7.71 9.38
C ALA A 18 -15.88 -7.10 8.21
N HIS A 19 -14.59 -6.84 8.43
CA HIS A 19 -13.66 -6.37 7.39
C HIS A 19 -12.95 -7.50 6.62
N GLY A 20 -13.40 -8.76 6.79
CA GLY A 20 -12.87 -9.90 6.04
C GLY A 20 -11.48 -10.37 6.49
N VAL A 21 -11.05 -10.01 7.70
CA VAL A 21 -9.79 -10.50 8.27
C VAL A 21 -9.94 -11.96 8.67
N ASP A 22 -9.07 -12.82 8.14
CA ASP A 22 -9.01 -14.26 8.42
C ASP A 22 -7.73 -14.69 9.13
N THR A 23 -6.74 -13.80 9.24
CA THR A 23 -5.44 -14.11 9.84
C THR A 23 -4.91 -12.94 10.64
N VAL A 24 -4.47 -13.21 11.88
CA VAL A 24 -3.81 -12.25 12.78
C VAL A 24 -2.47 -12.83 13.22
N PHE A 25 -1.41 -12.02 13.11
CA PHE A 25 -0.05 -12.36 13.54
C PHE A 25 0.24 -11.73 14.89
N GLY A 26 0.99 -12.37 15.79
CA GLY A 26 1.34 -11.72 17.04
C GLY A 26 1.96 -12.63 18.10
N ILE A 27 2.25 -12.01 19.24
CA ILE A 27 2.75 -12.67 20.43
C ILE A 27 1.78 -12.34 21.57
N PRO A 28 1.26 -13.36 22.29
CA PRO A 28 0.42 -13.11 23.47
C PRO A 28 1.22 -12.43 24.58
N GLY A 29 0.56 -11.61 25.35
CA GLY A 29 1.11 -10.95 26.52
C GLY A 29 0.00 -10.39 27.40
N ILE A 30 0.27 -10.20 28.69
CA ILE A 30 -0.70 -9.94 29.72
C ILE A 30 -1.66 -8.76 29.41
N GLN A 31 -1.18 -7.73 28.74
CA GLN A 31 -2.00 -6.57 28.35
C GLN A 31 -2.95 -6.88 27.19
N LEU A 32 -2.80 -8.03 26.54
CA LEU A 32 -3.61 -8.49 25.41
C LEU A 32 -4.36 -9.81 25.71
N ASP A 33 -4.28 -10.33 26.92
CA ASP A 33 -4.96 -11.59 27.30
C ASP A 33 -6.43 -11.63 26.86
N PRO A 34 -7.27 -10.57 27.10
CA PRO A 34 -8.66 -10.60 26.64
C PRO A 34 -8.78 -10.69 25.11
N LEU A 35 -7.85 -10.08 24.35
CA LEU A 35 -7.85 -10.14 22.88
C LEU A 35 -7.49 -11.54 22.38
N PHE A 36 -6.47 -12.17 22.96
CA PHE A 36 -6.11 -13.54 22.59
C PHE A 36 -7.18 -14.56 22.98
N ASP A 37 -7.88 -14.35 24.09
CA ASP A 37 -9.05 -15.18 24.48
C ASP A 37 -10.19 -15.02 23.47
N ALA A 38 -10.52 -13.80 23.04
CA ALA A 38 -11.52 -13.55 22.02
C ALA A 38 -11.13 -14.14 20.65
N LEU A 39 -9.85 -14.02 20.23
CA LEU A 39 -9.33 -14.65 19.01
C LEU A 39 -9.41 -16.19 19.10
N HIS A 40 -9.09 -16.79 20.26
CA HIS A 40 -9.23 -18.21 20.48
C HIS A 40 -10.69 -18.68 20.36
N GLY A 41 -11.63 -17.90 20.86
CA GLY A 41 -13.06 -18.14 20.73
C GLY A 41 -13.57 -18.16 19.27
N CYS A 42 -12.84 -17.48 18.37
CA CYS A 42 -13.16 -17.39 16.93
C CYS A 42 -12.14 -18.12 16.02
N ARG A 43 -11.37 -19.09 16.54
CA ARG A 43 -10.29 -19.79 15.83
C ARG A 43 -10.73 -20.58 14.59
N ASP A 44 -12.01 -20.83 14.45
CA ASP A 44 -12.66 -21.42 13.26
C ASP A 44 -12.81 -20.41 12.11
N ARG A 45 -12.76 -19.10 12.40
CA ARG A 45 -12.94 -18.01 11.45
C ARG A 45 -11.70 -17.13 11.28
N ILE A 46 -10.92 -16.96 12.34
CA ILE A 46 -9.65 -16.21 12.33
C ILE A 46 -8.50 -17.11 12.78
N ARG A 47 -7.53 -17.27 11.91
CA ARG A 47 -6.28 -17.97 12.22
C ARG A 47 -5.35 -17.02 12.99
N THR A 48 -4.91 -17.40 14.18
CA THR A 48 -3.85 -16.70 14.92
C THR A 48 -2.50 -17.37 14.66
N VAL A 49 -1.53 -16.61 14.18
CA VAL A 49 -0.17 -17.07 13.88
C VAL A 49 0.81 -16.48 14.88
N HIS A 50 1.39 -17.34 15.73
CA HIS A 50 2.37 -16.93 16.71
C HIS A 50 3.72 -16.68 16.08
N THR A 51 4.37 -15.60 16.48
CA THR A 51 5.73 -15.26 16.09
C THR A 51 6.67 -15.29 17.31
N ARG A 52 7.96 -15.09 17.07
CA ARG A 52 8.95 -15.02 18.16
C ARG A 52 9.47 -13.61 18.40
N HIS A 53 9.04 -12.66 17.59
CA HIS A 53 9.40 -11.26 17.70
C HIS A 53 8.31 -10.43 17.04
N GLU A 54 7.95 -9.28 17.61
CA GLU A 54 6.86 -8.41 17.12
C GLU A 54 7.18 -7.83 15.75
N GLN A 55 8.43 -7.52 15.48
CA GLN A 55 8.88 -7.13 14.15
C GLN A 55 8.55 -8.22 13.11
N GLY A 56 8.75 -9.49 13.46
CA GLY A 56 8.37 -10.62 12.62
C GLY A 56 6.88 -10.68 12.36
N ALA A 57 6.03 -10.42 13.37
CA ALA A 57 4.57 -10.34 13.21
C ALA A 57 4.18 -9.23 12.23
N ALA A 58 4.76 -8.06 12.37
CA ALA A 58 4.50 -6.92 11.49
C ALA A 58 4.95 -7.17 10.05
N PHE A 59 6.14 -7.78 9.83
CA PHE A 59 6.58 -8.18 8.49
C PHE A 59 5.72 -9.29 7.89
N MET A 60 5.23 -10.26 8.69
CA MET A 60 4.31 -11.28 8.19
C MET A 60 2.97 -10.66 7.78
N ALA A 61 2.43 -9.71 8.55
CA ALA A 61 1.23 -8.96 8.18
C ALA A 61 1.46 -8.15 6.88
N MET A 62 2.61 -7.50 6.74
CA MET A 62 2.96 -6.78 5.51
C MET A 62 3.07 -7.74 4.31
N GLY A 63 3.74 -8.88 4.46
CA GLY A 63 3.86 -9.90 3.41
C GLY A 63 2.50 -10.51 3.04
N TYR A 64 1.61 -10.71 4.03
CA TYR A 64 0.24 -11.13 3.80
C TYR A 64 -0.52 -10.09 2.96
N ALA A 65 -0.43 -8.81 3.31
CA ALA A 65 -1.08 -7.74 2.55
C ALA A 65 -0.57 -7.69 1.10
N GLN A 66 0.73 -7.79 0.92
CA GLN A 66 1.36 -7.77 -0.40
C GLN A 66 0.97 -8.98 -1.27
N ALA A 67 0.87 -10.16 -0.68
CA ALA A 67 0.56 -11.39 -1.41
C ALA A 67 -0.92 -11.56 -1.73
N THR A 68 -1.80 -11.04 -0.88
CA THR A 68 -3.26 -11.25 -0.99
C THR A 68 -4.03 -10.04 -1.52
N GLY A 69 -3.43 -8.84 -1.49
CA GLY A 69 -4.10 -7.57 -1.77
C GLY A 69 -5.10 -7.15 -0.67
N ARG A 70 -5.11 -7.84 0.49
CA ARG A 70 -6.01 -7.57 1.62
C ARG A 70 -5.20 -7.00 2.80
N PRO A 71 -5.80 -6.16 3.68
CA PRO A 71 -5.11 -5.69 4.87
C PRO A 71 -4.54 -6.81 5.73
N GLY A 72 -3.28 -6.69 6.11
CA GLY A 72 -2.64 -7.59 7.07
C GLY A 72 -2.82 -7.06 8.48
N VAL A 73 -3.05 -7.94 9.45
CA VAL A 73 -3.29 -7.56 10.85
C VAL A 73 -2.29 -8.23 11.77
N PHE A 74 -1.68 -7.43 12.65
CA PHE A 74 -0.85 -7.98 13.72
C PHE A 74 -1.16 -7.32 15.07
N THR A 75 -0.77 -8.00 16.15
CA THR A 75 -0.95 -7.49 17.50
C THR A 75 0.38 -7.49 18.27
N ALA A 76 0.59 -6.48 19.10
CA ALA A 76 1.76 -6.30 19.94
C ALA A 76 1.38 -5.75 21.32
N VAL A 77 2.06 -6.20 22.37
CA VAL A 77 1.96 -5.57 23.69
C VAL A 77 2.46 -4.14 23.65
N PRO A 78 2.00 -3.26 24.58
CA PRO A 78 2.43 -1.87 24.60
C PRO A 78 3.93 -1.71 24.86
N GLY A 79 4.41 -0.49 24.75
CA GLY A 79 5.79 -0.13 25.03
C GLY A 79 6.77 -0.88 24.12
N PRO A 80 7.65 -1.73 24.67
CA PRO A 80 8.69 -2.41 23.92
C PRO A 80 8.15 -3.30 22.80
N GLY A 81 6.99 -3.94 22.97
CA GLY A 81 6.40 -4.78 21.92
C GLY A 81 5.99 -3.96 20.69
N MET A 82 5.28 -2.86 20.89
CA MET A 82 4.92 -1.95 19.80
C MET A 82 6.18 -1.34 19.17
N LEU A 83 7.15 -0.87 19.97
CA LEU A 83 8.39 -0.28 19.47
C LEU A 83 9.18 -1.27 18.60
N ASN A 84 9.27 -2.54 19.00
CA ASN A 84 9.90 -3.59 18.20
C ASN A 84 9.26 -3.74 16.80
N ALA A 85 7.96 -3.54 16.69
CA ALA A 85 7.24 -3.63 15.42
C ALA A 85 7.41 -2.41 14.53
N MET A 86 7.70 -1.22 15.09
CA MET A 86 7.70 0.05 14.35
C MET A 86 8.68 0.10 13.17
N ALA A 87 9.79 -0.61 13.22
CA ALA A 87 10.71 -0.73 12.08
C ALA A 87 10.04 -1.39 10.86
N ALA A 88 9.26 -2.47 11.07
CA ALA A 88 8.50 -3.12 10.01
C ALA A 88 7.31 -2.25 9.56
N VAL A 89 6.64 -1.57 10.49
CA VAL A 89 5.53 -0.63 10.18
C VAL A 89 6.04 0.52 9.30
N SER A 90 7.21 1.10 9.60
CA SER A 90 7.82 2.14 8.74
C SER A 90 8.15 1.62 7.33
N THR A 91 8.54 0.34 7.21
CA THR A 91 8.73 -0.32 5.91
C THR A 91 7.39 -0.46 5.17
N ALA A 92 6.30 -0.81 5.87
CA ALA A 92 4.96 -0.86 5.28
C ALA A 92 4.49 0.51 4.78
N VAL A 93 4.78 1.61 5.51
CA VAL A 93 4.56 3.00 5.02
C VAL A 93 5.30 3.24 3.71
N ALA A 94 6.59 2.90 3.70
CA ALA A 94 7.41 3.09 2.51
C ALA A 94 6.92 2.26 1.32
N ALA A 95 6.47 1.02 1.56
CA ALA A 95 5.96 0.12 0.54
C ALA A 95 4.49 0.37 0.14
N GLY A 96 3.75 1.24 0.86
CA GLY A 96 2.33 1.45 0.62
C GLY A 96 1.50 0.20 0.90
N GLN A 97 1.76 -0.47 2.02
CA GLN A 97 1.04 -1.71 2.38
C GLN A 97 0.05 -1.47 3.52
N PRO A 98 -1.21 -1.91 3.36
CA PRO A 98 -2.23 -1.78 4.38
C PRO A 98 -1.98 -2.79 5.51
N VAL A 99 -1.50 -2.29 6.65
CA VAL A 99 -1.19 -3.12 7.84
C VAL A 99 -1.82 -2.50 9.08
N LEU A 100 -2.69 -3.23 9.76
CA LEU A 100 -3.25 -2.82 11.03
C LEU A 100 -2.42 -3.39 12.19
N CYS A 101 -1.91 -2.50 13.03
CA CYS A 101 -1.39 -2.84 14.35
C CYS A 101 -2.48 -2.69 15.41
N ILE A 102 -2.83 -3.75 16.09
CA ILE A 102 -3.63 -3.68 17.30
C ILE A 102 -2.69 -3.79 18.48
N THR A 103 -2.55 -2.72 19.26
CA THR A 103 -1.65 -2.70 20.41
C THR A 103 -2.41 -2.56 21.72
N GLY A 104 -1.89 -3.22 22.75
CA GLY A 104 -2.32 -2.97 24.11
C GLY A 104 -1.87 -1.60 24.62
N GLN A 105 -2.22 -1.33 25.88
CA GLN A 105 -1.74 -0.20 26.66
C GLN A 105 -1.55 -0.65 28.12
N ILE A 106 -0.95 0.17 28.96
CA ILE A 106 -1.07 0.04 30.42
C ILE A 106 -2.53 0.29 30.84
N PRO A 107 -2.95 -0.09 32.06
CA PRO A 107 -4.31 0.16 32.52
C PRO A 107 -4.75 1.61 32.33
N SER A 108 -5.98 1.82 31.85
CA SER A 108 -6.45 3.14 31.42
C SER A 108 -6.35 4.23 32.48
N TYR A 109 -6.53 3.86 33.74
CA TYR A 109 -6.43 4.76 34.90
C TYR A 109 -5.00 5.12 35.32
N GLN A 110 -4.00 4.55 34.68
CA GLN A 110 -2.56 4.84 34.90
C GLN A 110 -1.93 5.61 33.75
N ILE A 111 -2.63 5.78 32.64
CA ILE A 111 -2.10 6.49 31.47
C ILE A 111 -1.89 7.96 31.80
N GLY A 112 -0.65 8.44 31.61
CA GLY A 112 -0.26 9.82 31.87
C GLY A 112 0.16 10.12 33.31
N GLU A 113 0.12 9.12 34.22
CA GLU A 113 0.53 9.29 35.61
C GLU A 113 2.06 9.19 35.81
N GLU A 114 2.80 8.80 34.78
CA GLU A 114 4.28 8.64 34.78
C GLU A 114 4.80 7.81 35.96
N LEU A 115 4.17 6.64 36.22
CA LEU A 115 4.48 5.77 37.36
C LEU A 115 5.73 4.90 37.16
N GLY A 116 6.28 4.85 35.94
CA GLY A 116 7.43 4.00 35.61
C GLY A 116 7.12 2.52 35.63
N ILE A 117 5.87 2.15 35.36
CA ILE A 117 5.46 0.75 35.32
C ILE A 117 5.92 0.06 34.02
N ALA A 118 6.00 -1.28 34.08
CA ALA A 118 6.40 -2.05 32.90
C ALA A 118 5.49 -1.77 31.71
N HIS A 119 6.08 -1.59 30.53
CA HIS A 119 5.42 -1.27 29.26
C HIS A 119 4.87 0.15 29.13
N GLU A 120 5.02 1.00 30.14
CA GLU A 120 4.62 2.40 30.05
C GLU A 120 5.49 3.16 29.03
N LEU A 121 4.83 3.90 28.15
CA LEU A 121 5.45 4.97 27.36
C LEU A 121 4.78 6.29 27.77
N ARG A 122 5.54 7.39 27.75
CA ARG A 122 5.02 8.70 28.06
C ARG A 122 3.81 9.06 27.20
N ASP A 123 3.89 8.79 25.88
CA ASP A 123 2.79 8.94 24.92
C ASP A 123 2.96 7.94 23.79
N GLN A 124 2.28 6.80 23.89
CA GLN A 124 2.36 5.73 22.89
C GLN A 124 1.72 6.13 21.56
N LEU A 125 0.63 6.92 21.60
CA LEU A 125 0.01 7.44 20.37
C LEU A 125 0.90 8.44 19.64
N ALA A 126 1.61 9.32 20.35
CA ALA A 126 2.54 10.24 19.71
C ALA A 126 3.67 9.49 18.99
N VAL A 127 4.17 8.39 19.56
CA VAL A 127 5.18 7.54 18.91
C VAL A 127 4.63 6.92 17.61
N SER A 128 3.44 6.34 17.65
CA SER A 128 2.83 5.73 16.45
C SER A 128 2.45 6.79 15.41
N ARG A 129 1.92 7.94 15.80
CA ARG A 129 1.60 9.07 14.90
C ARG A 129 2.83 9.65 14.21
N GLY A 130 4.02 9.48 14.77
CA GLY A 130 5.28 9.81 14.11
C GLY A 130 5.66 8.88 12.96
N VAL A 131 4.98 7.72 12.85
CA VAL A 131 5.26 6.70 11.83
C VAL A 131 4.09 6.51 10.86
N VAL A 132 2.84 6.47 11.37
CA VAL A 132 1.65 6.19 10.57
C VAL A 132 0.73 7.41 10.45
N SER A 133 -0.10 7.44 9.40
CA SER A 133 -1.04 8.54 9.17
C SER A 133 -2.30 8.48 10.04
N TRP A 134 -2.64 7.28 10.55
CA TRP A 134 -3.80 7.06 11.42
C TRP A 134 -3.40 6.24 12.63
N SER A 135 -3.67 6.78 13.82
CA SER A 135 -3.43 6.10 15.10
C SER A 135 -4.36 6.65 16.14
N GLU A 136 -5.22 5.79 16.70
CA GLU A 136 -6.23 6.18 17.69
C GLU A 136 -6.33 5.16 18.81
N ARG A 137 -6.93 5.60 19.94
CA ARG A 137 -7.23 4.78 21.11
C ARG A 137 -8.72 4.57 21.24
N ALA A 138 -9.12 3.32 21.45
CA ALA A 138 -10.46 2.99 21.91
C ALA A 138 -10.50 3.01 23.44
N ASP A 139 -11.16 3.99 24.02
CA ASP A 139 -11.36 4.11 25.47
C ASP A 139 -12.60 3.32 25.94
N HIS A 140 -13.48 2.95 24.99
CA HIS A 140 -14.71 2.21 25.25
C HIS A 140 -15.00 1.20 24.14
N PRO A 141 -15.58 0.01 24.49
CA PRO A 141 -15.94 -1.01 23.48
C PRO A 141 -16.88 -0.49 22.39
N HIS A 142 -17.81 0.40 22.70
CA HIS A 142 -18.76 0.95 21.71
C HIS A 142 -18.09 1.81 20.62
N GLN A 143 -16.87 2.32 20.84
CA GLN A 143 -16.11 3.10 19.87
C GLN A 143 -15.42 2.20 18.82
N VAL A 144 -15.14 0.94 19.16
CA VAL A 144 -14.33 0.03 18.36
C VAL A 144 -14.83 -0.13 16.91
N PRO A 145 -16.15 -0.31 16.66
CA PRO A 145 -16.62 -0.48 15.28
C PRO A 145 -16.36 0.72 14.38
N GLU A 146 -16.50 1.94 14.91
CA GLU A 146 -16.24 3.18 14.17
C GLU A 146 -14.74 3.38 13.94
N LEU A 147 -13.93 3.19 14.98
CA LEU A 147 -12.47 3.32 14.88
C LEU A 147 -11.85 2.28 13.94
N LEU A 148 -12.38 1.05 13.92
CA LEU A 148 -11.92 0.06 12.93
C LEU A 148 -12.32 0.46 11.50
N GLU A 149 -13.54 0.95 11.29
CA GLU A 149 -13.96 1.47 9.98
C GLU A 149 -13.03 2.60 9.51
N ASP A 150 -12.69 3.54 10.39
CA ASP A 150 -11.77 4.64 10.10
C ASP A 150 -10.35 4.13 9.84
N ALA A 151 -9.87 3.15 10.62
CA ALA A 151 -8.56 2.52 10.42
C ALA A 151 -8.48 1.83 9.05
N PHE A 152 -9.48 1.00 8.71
CA PHE A 152 -9.51 0.32 7.41
C PHE A 152 -9.65 1.31 6.26
N ARG A 153 -10.42 2.38 6.42
CA ARG A 153 -10.51 3.48 5.45
C ARG A 153 -9.16 4.14 5.27
N ALA A 154 -8.50 4.54 6.35
CA ALA A 154 -7.19 5.17 6.31
C ALA A 154 -6.10 4.28 5.68
N MET A 155 -6.22 2.95 5.86
CA MET A 155 -5.29 1.99 5.26
C MET A 155 -5.49 1.78 3.77
N THR A 156 -6.71 1.96 3.24
CA THR A 156 -7.08 1.50 1.88
C THR A 156 -7.55 2.60 0.95
N GLN A 157 -8.01 3.74 1.49
CA GLN A 157 -8.40 4.89 0.65
C GLN A 157 -7.18 5.78 0.37
N GLY A 158 -7.07 6.24 -0.88
CA GLY A 158 -5.89 6.94 -1.33
C GLY A 158 -4.67 6.01 -1.40
N ARG A 159 -3.49 6.51 -1.02
CA ARG A 159 -2.29 5.68 -0.96
C ARG A 159 -2.37 4.73 0.23
N PRO A 160 -2.32 3.40 0.01
CA PRO A 160 -2.35 2.45 1.10
C PRO A 160 -1.20 2.64 2.10
N GLY A 161 -1.50 2.37 3.37
CA GLY A 161 -0.51 2.47 4.43
C GLY A 161 -0.96 1.82 5.73
N PRO A 162 -0.08 1.71 6.73
CA PRO A 162 -0.43 1.13 8.02
C PRO A 162 -1.21 2.08 8.92
N ALA A 163 -1.98 1.46 9.84
CA ALA A 163 -2.72 2.11 10.90
C ALA A 163 -2.44 1.45 12.25
N VAL A 164 -2.68 2.18 13.35
CA VAL A 164 -2.51 1.68 14.73
C VAL A 164 -3.79 1.93 15.52
N LEU A 165 -4.35 0.87 16.09
CA LEU A 165 -5.44 0.94 17.08
C LEU A 165 -4.93 0.48 18.44
N GLU A 166 -5.07 1.31 19.44
CA GLU A 166 -4.66 1.06 20.82
C GLU A 166 -5.87 0.82 21.71
N MET A 167 -5.78 -0.15 22.65
CA MET A 167 -6.81 -0.32 23.69
C MET A 167 -6.21 -0.87 24.99
N ALA A 168 -6.54 -0.25 26.11
CA ALA A 168 -6.06 -0.65 27.43
C ALA A 168 -6.66 -1.99 27.90
N PRO A 169 -5.95 -2.80 28.72
CA PRO A 169 -6.39 -4.14 29.11
C PRO A 169 -7.72 -4.15 29.89
N ASP A 170 -7.93 -3.17 30.77
CA ASP A 170 -9.19 -3.00 31.48
C ASP A 170 -10.36 -2.63 30.53
N ARG A 171 -10.08 -1.92 29.43
CA ARG A 171 -11.06 -1.59 28.39
C ARG A 171 -11.31 -2.77 27.46
N LEU A 172 -10.29 -3.56 27.14
CA LEU A 172 -10.43 -4.83 26.42
C LEU A 172 -11.36 -5.81 27.15
N ALA A 173 -11.29 -5.83 28.49
CA ALA A 173 -12.12 -6.69 29.33
C ALA A 173 -13.51 -6.11 29.65
N PHE A 174 -13.69 -4.79 29.51
CA PHE A 174 -14.96 -4.10 29.87
C PHE A 174 -16.06 -4.41 28.84
N THR A 175 -17.28 -4.68 29.33
CA THR A 175 -18.44 -5.05 28.50
C THR A 175 -19.44 -3.90 28.39
N GLU A 176 -19.84 -3.61 27.14
CA GLU A 176 -20.87 -2.60 26.80
C GLU A 176 -21.80 -3.08 25.69
N GLN A 177 -22.83 -2.27 25.38
CA GLN A 177 -23.66 -2.43 24.21
C GLN A 177 -22.92 -1.88 22.99
N VAL A 178 -22.53 -2.74 22.07
CA VAL A 178 -21.77 -2.41 20.86
C VAL A 178 -22.64 -2.57 19.62
N ALA A 179 -22.66 -1.59 18.74
CA ALA A 179 -23.33 -1.66 17.46
C ALA A 179 -22.50 -2.52 16.50
N VAL A 180 -23.03 -3.68 16.13
CA VAL A 180 -22.39 -4.53 15.11
C VAL A 180 -22.75 -3.98 13.74
N ARG A 181 -21.71 -3.69 12.93
CA ARG A 181 -21.85 -3.22 11.53
C ARG A 181 -21.57 -4.39 10.58
N GLU A 182 -22.31 -4.45 9.51
CA GLU A 182 -21.97 -5.29 8.35
C GLU A 182 -20.89 -4.58 7.52
N SER A 183 -20.20 -5.34 6.68
CA SER A 183 -19.04 -4.86 5.88
C SER A 183 -19.22 -3.45 5.32
N PRO A 184 -18.23 -2.56 5.49
CA PRO A 184 -18.28 -1.24 4.91
C PRO A 184 -18.25 -1.31 3.38
N SER A 185 -19.04 -0.45 2.73
CA SER A 185 -18.98 -0.25 1.29
C SER A 185 -17.72 0.55 0.95
N GLY A 186 -16.81 -0.04 0.15
CA GLY A 186 -15.65 0.67 -0.36
C GLY A 186 -16.05 1.82 -1.29
N GLU A 187 -15.47 2.99 -1.12
CA GLU A 187 -15.61 4.06 -2.11
C GLU A 187 -14.79 3.72 -3.36
N SER A 188 -15.39 3.90 -4.54
CA SER A 188 -14.71 3.72 -5.82
C SER A 188 -13.84 4.95 -6.13
N ALA A 189 -12.63 4.73 -6.63
CA ALA A 189 -11.77 5.80 -7.15
C ALA A 189 -12.52 6.65 -8.21
N SER A 190 -12.18 7.94 -8.29
CA SER A 190 -12.79 8.88 -9.25
C SER A 190 -12.53 8.46 -10.71
N GLU A 191 -13.49 8.76 -11.59
CA GLU A 191 -13.29 8.58 -13.02
C GLU A 191 -12.26 9.58 -13.55
N PRO A 192 -11.37 9.18 -14.48
CA PRO A 192 -10.35 10.07 -15.02
C PRO A 192 -10.98 11.15 -15.93
N ASP A 193 -10.37 12.34 -15.92
CA ASP A 193 -10.79 13.44 -16.80
C ASP A 193 -10.59 13.09 -18.29
N SER A 194 -11.65 13.11 -19.07
CA SER A 194 -11.64 12.74 -20.48
C SER A 194 -10.78 13.66 -21.37
N LEU A 195 -10.59 14.93 -20.98
CA LEU A 195 -9.73 15.86 -21.70
C LEU A 195 -8.26 15.53 -21.47
N LEU A 196 -7.89 15.26 -20.23
CA LEU A 196 -6.52 14.84 -19.88
C LEU A 196 -6.18 13.47 -20.48
N ILE A 197 -7.13 12.54 -20.55
CA ILE A 197 -6.96 11.26 -21.26
C ILE A 197 -6.63 11.49 -22.74
N LYS A 198 -7.38 12.37 -23.43
CA LYS A 198 -7.11 12.70 -24.85
C LYS A 198 -5.73 13.33 -25.03
N GLN A 199 -5.30 14.20 -24.11
CA GLN A 199 -3.97 14.79 -24.16
C GLN A 199 -2.89 13.70 -23.99
N ALA A 200 -3.03 12.83 -22.98
CA ALA A 200 -2.11 11.71 -22.74
C ALA A 200 -2.00 10.78 -23.96
N VAL A 201 -3.13 10.40 -24.56
CA VAL A 201 -3.15 9.59 -25.80
C VAL A 201 -2.40 10.29 -26.94
N LYS A 202 -2.66 11.60 -27.14
CA LYS A 202 -1.98 12.38 -28.19
C LYS A 202 -0.47 12.38 -28.00
N SER A 203 0.02 12.63 -26.77
CA SER A 203 1.44 12.64 -26.45
C SER A 203 2.07 11.26 -26.66
N LEU A 204 1.45 10.19 -26.18
CA LEU A 204 1.97 8.82 -26.31
C LEU A 204 2.01 8.35 -27.79
N CYS A 205 1.02 8.72 -28.60
CA CYS A 205 0.98 8.40 -30.03
C CYS A 205 2.04 9.18 -30.83
N ALA A 206 2.30 10.44 -30.47
CA ALA A 206 3.26 11.30 -31.13
C ALA A 206 4.72 11.03 -30.69
N ALA A 207 4.91 10.42 -29.54
CA ALA A 207 6.21 10.15 -28.97
C ALA A 207 7.07 9.23 -29.86
N ARG A 208 8.34 9.56 -30.01
CA ARG A 208 9.33 8.74 -30.70
C ARG A 208 9.91 7.65 -29.78
N TYR A 209 10.12 7.98 -28.52
CA TYR A 209 10.76 7.13 -27.50
C TYR A 209 9.94 7.09 -26.20
N PRO A 210 8.66 6.68 -26.24
CA PRO A 210 7.85 6.62 -25.03
C PRO A 210 8.29 5.49 -24.12
N VAL A 211 8.01 5.64 -22.82
CA VAL A 211 8.20 4.60 -21.81
C VAL A 211 7.05 4.59 -20.81
N ILE A 212 6.69 3.41 -20.30
CA ILE A 212 5.82 3.27 -19.14
C ILE A 212 6.67 2.90 -17.93
N VAL A 213 6.64 3.69 -16.87
CA VAL A 213 7.27 3.38 -15.57
C VAL A 213 6.17 3.04 -14.58
N ILE A 214 6.11 1.78 -14.14
CA ILE A 214 5.04 1.31 -13.27
C ILE A 214 5.56 0.91 -11.90
N GLY A 215 4.84 1.31 -10.85
CA GLY A 215 5.11 0.99 -9.44
C GLY A 215 4.07 0.08 -8.82
N GLY A 216 4.20 -0.16 -7.51
CA GLY A 216 3.31 -1.04 -6.74
C GLY A 216 1.83 -0.65 -6.80
N GLY A 217 1.50 0.64 -6.96
CA GLY A 217 0.12 1.10 -7.15
C GLY A 217 -0.51 0.66 -8.48
N GLY A 218 0.29 0.16 -9.44
CA GLY A 218 -0.18 -0.36 -10.71
C GLY A 218 -0.36 -1.88 -10.78
N MET A 219 -0.12 -2.62 -9.69
CA MET A 219 -0.16 -4.09 -9.70
C MET A 219 -1.49 -4.69 -10.16
N ALA A 220 -2.61 -4.05 -9.82
CA ALA A 220 -3.95 -4.50 -10.24
C ALA A 220 -4.27 -4.16 -11.71
N ALA A 221 -3.45 -3.34 -12.37
CA ALA A 221 -3.71 -2.83 -13.72
C ALA A 221 -2.99 -3.60 -14.86
N GLY A 222 -2.59 -4.85 -14.61
CA GLY A 222 -1.80 -5.64 -15.59
C GLY A 222 -2.48 -5.83 -16.95
N GLY A 223 -3.80 -6.01 -16.98
CA GLY A 223 -4.58 -6.14 -18.22
C GLY A 223 -4.53 -4.87 -19.08
N PRO A 224 -5.01 -3.73 -18.58
CA PRO A 224 -4.93 -2.44 -19.29
C PRO A 224 -3.52 -2.02 -19.64
N LEU A 225 -2.54 -2.28 -18.74
CA LEU A 225 -1.11 -2.03 -19.01
C LEU A 225 -0.64 -2.78 -20.24
N LYS A 226 -0.86 -4.10 -20.28
CA LYS A 226 -0.46 -4.97 -21.39
C LYS A 226 -1.11 -4.49 -22.68
N GLN A 227 -2.43 -4.25 -22.68
CA GLN A 227 -3.16 -3.77 -23.84
C GLN A 227 -2.56 -2.47 -24.40
N LEU A 228 -2.27 -1.48 -23.56
CA LEU A 228 -1.68 -0.20 -23.98
C LEU A 228 -0.25 -0.37 -24.49
N ALA A 229 0.57 -1.11 -23.77
CA ALA A 229 1.96 -1.35 -24.13
C ALA A 229 2.10 -2.05 -25.49
N GLU A 230 1.31 -3.10 -25.73
CA GLU A 230 1.29 -3.83 -27.01
C GLU A 230 0.73 -2.97 -28.15
N LYS A 231 -0.36 -2.22 -27.91
CA LYS A 231 -1.02 -1.38 -28.91
C LYS A 231 -0.11 -0.29 -29.46
N LEU A 232 0.76 0.26 -28.60
CA LEU A 232 1.68 1.34 -28.98
C LEU A 232 3.15 0.90 -29.01
N SER A 233 3.47 -0.38 -28.81
CA SER A 233 4.86 -0.91 -28.76
C SER A 233 5.73 -0.12 -27.77
N ILE A 234 5.22 0.12 -26.55
CA ILE A 234 5.90 0.92 -25.52
C ILE A 234 6.62 0.00 -24.53
N PRO A 235 7.94 0.16 -24.28
CA PRO A 235 8.64 -0.56 -23.24
C PRO A 235 8.11 -0.21 -21.85
N VAL A 236 7.96 -1.22 -20.98
CA VAL A 236 7.47 -1.10 -19.62
C VAL A 236 8.61 -1.35 -18.64
N ILE A 237 8.94 -0.35 -17.84
CA ILE A 237 9.94 -0.43 -16.77
C ILE A 237 9.21 -0.68 -15.44
N SER A 238 9.39 -1.88 -14.89
CA SER A 238 8.81 -2.25 -13.60
C SER A 238 9.75 -1.88 -12.46
N THR A 239 9.24 -1.14 -11.45
CA THR A 239 9.93 -0.98 -10.18
C THR A 239 9.94 -2.31 -9.41
N ILE A 240 10.74 -2.41 -8.34
CA ILE A 240 10.82 -3.63 -7.52
C ILE A 240 9.42 -4.09 -7.06
N SER A 241 8.56 -3.16 -6.64
CA SER A 241 7.21 -3.45 -6.15
C SER A 241 6.19 -3.74 -7.26
N ALA A 242 6.56 -3.60 -8.54
CA ALA A 242 5.70 -3.85 -9.69
C ALA A 242 6.18 -5.05 -10.54
N ARG A 243 7.19 -5.80 -10.07
CA ARG A 243 7.64 -7.00 -10.76
C ARG A 243 6.51 -8.01 -10.88
N GLY A 244 6.33 -8.54 -12.10
CA GLY A 244 5.27 -9.50 -12.42
C GLY A 244 3.95 -8.88 -12.88
N VAL A 245 3.77 -7.55 -12.86
CA VAL A 245 2.59 -6.88 -13.45
C VAL A 245 2.50 -7.14 -14.96
N LEU A 246 3.63 -7.16 -15.63
CA LEU A 246 3.83 -7.72 -16.97
C LEU A 246 4.79 -8.90 -16.81
N PRO A 247 4.54 -10.07 -17.44
CA PRO A 247 5.44 -11.22 -17.36
C PRO A 247 6.89 -10.85 -17.72
N ASP A 248 7.85 -11.42 -17.01
CA ASP A 248 9.27 -11.08 -17.23
C ASP A 248 9.80 -11.51 -18.61
N ASP A 249 9.18 -12.50 -19.24
CA ASP A 249 9.46 -12.97 -20.60
C ASP A 249 8.73 -12.20 -21.70
N HIS A 250 7.90 -11.22 -21.31
CA HIS A 250 7.20 -10.39 -22.30
C HIS A 250 8.19 -9.46 -23.01
N PRO A 251 8.16 -9.33 -24.35
CA PRO A 251 9.15 -8.56 -25.12
C PRO A 251 9.21 -7.07 -24.79
N LEU A 252 8.19 -6.53 -24.13
CA LEU A 252 8.14 -5.13 -23.67
C LEU A 252 8.45 -4.99 -22.17
N SER A 253 8.80 -6.07 -21.45
CA SER A 253 9.07 -6.05 -20.02
C SER A 253 10.55 -5.80 -19.75
N PHE A 254 10.85 -4.69 -19.04
CA PHE A 254 12.22 -4.30 -18.71
C PHE A 254 12.38 -4.08 -17.20
N THR A 255 13.57 -4.42 -16.69
CA THR A 255 13.92 -4.21 -15.29
C THR A 255 14.17 -2.73 -15.00
N PHE A 256 14.11 -2.36 -13.72
CA PHE A 256 14.44 -1.00 -13.30
C PHE A 256 15.89 -0.60 -13.62
N LEU A 257 16.83 -1.54 -13.56
CA LEU A 257 18.22 -1.31 -13.95
C LEU A 257 18.37 -1.05 -15.44
N THR A 258 17.69 -1.82 -16.27
CA THR A 258 17.62 -1.57 -17.73
C THR A 258 16.99 -0.22 -18.03
N GLY A 259 15.99 0.16 -17.24
CA GLY A 259 15.29 1.44 -17.37
C GLY A 259 16.21 2.64 -17.27
N GLN A 260 17.25 2.59 -16.44
CA GLN A 260 18.25 3.66 -16.34
C GLN A 260 18.97 3.94 -17.67
N HIS A 261 19.30 2.89 -18.43
CA HIS A 261 19.92 3.02 -19.74
C HIS A 261 18.93 3.46 -20.83
N ILE A 262 17.69 2.98 -20.76
CA ILE A 262 16.62 3.39 -21.68
C ILE A 262 16.31 4.88 -21.52
N TRP A 263 16.40 5.41 -20.28
CA TRP A 263 16.02 6.77 -19.93
C TRP A 263 16.70 7.86 -20.73
N GLU A 264 17.92 7.61 -21.20
CA GLU A 264 18.70 8.58 -21.97
C GLU A 264 18.02 9.03 -23.27
N ARG A 265 17.12 8.21 -23.83
CA ARG A 265 16.41 8.50 -25.10
C ARG A 265 14.95 8.88 -24.91
N VAL A 266 14.41 8.76 -23.70
CA VAL A 266 12.97 8.95 -23.44
C VAL A 266 12.52 10.38 -23.73
N ASP A 267 11.48 10.53 -24.54
CA ASP A 267 10.82 11.80 -24.84
C ASP A 267 9.48 11.95 -24.11
N VAL A 268 8.74 10.83 -23.87
CA VAL A 268 7.49 10.81 -23.11
C VAL A 268 7.53 9.67 -22.08
N ALA A 269 7.24 9.97 -20.82
CA ALA A 269 7.15 8.98 -19.75
C ALA A 269 5.73 8.93 -19.16
N LEU A 270 5.05 7.79 -19.33
CA LEU A 270 3.82 7.48 -18.60
C LEU A 270 4.18 6.81 -17.27
N VAL A 271 3.95 7.51 -16.18
CA VAL A 271 4.36 7.14 -14.82
C VAL A 271 3.13 6.71 -14.02
N VAL A 272 3.05 5.44 -13.61
CA VAL A 272 1.84 4.82 -13.06
C VAL A 272 2.07 4.26 -11.67
N GLY A 273 1.35 4.77 -10.67
CA GLY A 273 1.34 4.24 -9.30
C GLY A 273 2.72 4.09 -8.66
N THR A 274 3.63 5.04 -8.89
CA THR A 274 4.99 5.04 -8.36
C THR A 274 5.43 6.42 -7.90
N ARG A 275 6.25 6.48 -6.83
CA ARG A 275 6.86 7.74 -6.37
C ARG A 275 7.80 8.38 -7.38
N PHE A 276 8.26 7.62 -8.36
CA PHE A 276 9.12 8.11 -9.44
C PHE A 276 10.43 8.75 -8.97
N THR A 277 10.91 8.41 -7.78
CA THR A 277 12.03 9.09 -7.12
C THR A 277 13.34 8.90 -7.86
N ALA A 278 13.71 7.67 -8.21
CA ALA A 278 15.00 7.41 -8.84
C ALA A 278 15.07 7.94 -10.29
N PRO A 279 14.07 7.75 -11.17
CA PRO A 279 14.11 8.37 -12.50
C PRO A 279 14.19 9.90 -12.43
N ALA A 280 13.46 10.53 -11.52
CA ALA A 280 13.44 11.98 -11.40
C ALA A 280 14.70 12.59 -10.74
N LEU A 281 15.31 11.89 -9.76
CA LEU A 281 16.39 12.45 -8.94
C LEU A 281 17.77 11.85 -9.23
N ALA A 282 17.83 10.57 -9.67
CA ALA A 282 19.09 9.87 -9.89
C ALA A 282 19.40 9.60 -11.37
N TRP A 283 18.37 9.39 -12.23
CA TRP A 283 18.59 9.22 -13.67
C TRP A 283 18.66 10.56 -14.41
N GLY A 284 18.26 11.64 -13.75
CA GLY A 284 18.17 12.98 -14.28
C GLY A 284 16.91 13.16 -15.14
N ARG A 285 16.28 14.33 -15.05
CA ARG A 285 15.28 14.76 -16.02
C ARG A 285 16.02 15.45 -17.15
N GLN A 286 15.97 14.92 -18.36
CA GLN A 286 16.33 15.67 -19.56
C GLN A 286 15.26 16.75 -19.77
N GLN A 287 15.66 17.94 -20.22
CA GLN A 287 14.78 19.11 -20.26
C GLN A 287 13.53 18.93 -21.14
N ASP A 288 13.53 17.93 -22.01
CA ASP A 288 12.50 17.72 -23.04
C ASP A 288 11.65 16.46 -22.81
N ILE A 289 11.67 15.85 -21.61
CA ILE A 289 10.81 14.70 -21.29
C ILE A 289 9.45 15.19 -20.82
N GLU A 290 8.38 14.88 -21.58
CA GLU A 290 7.01 15.06 -21.14
C GLU A 290 6.61 13.96 -20.14
N ILE A 291 6.14 14.34 -18.96
CA ILE A 291 5.78 13.42 -17.89
C ILE A 291 4.25 13.39 -17.72
N ILE A 292 3.66 12.23 -17.98
CA ILE A 292 2.25 11.93 -17.73
C ILE A 292 2.20 11.09 -16.46
N ARG A 293 1.42 11.48 -15.45
CA ARG A 293 1.30 10.72 -14.21
C ARG A 293 -0.11 10.24 -13.94
N ILE A 294 -0.22 8.97 -13.57
CA ILE A 294 -1.43 8.37 -13.01
C ILE A 294 -1.10 7.99 -11.57
N ASP A 295 -1.78 8.60 -10.62
CA ASP A 295 -1.69 8.25 -9.20
C ASP A 295 -3.04 8.52 -8.53
N ILE A 296 -3.33 7.77 -7.46
CA ILE A 296 -4.56 7.93 -6.68
C ILE A 296 -4.48 9.14 -5.73
N GLU A 297 -3.27 9.61 -5.44
CA GLU A 297 -3.00 10.71 -4.52
C GLU A 297 -2.62 11.98 -5.29
N GLU A 298 -3.41 13.05 -5.16
CA GLU A 298 -3.17 14.33 -5.85
C GLU A 298 -1.77 14.90 -5.53
N ALA A 299 -1.30 14.80 -4.29
CA ALA A 299 0.02 15.28 -3.93
C ALA A 299 1.15 14.47 -4.59
N ALA A 300 0.91 13.19 -4.91
CA ALA A 300 1.90 12.32 -5.51
C ALA A 300 2.14 12.67 -6.99
N VAL A 301 1.13 13.06 -7.75
CA VAL A 301 1.29 13.42 -9.17
C VAL A 301 2.20 14.64 -9.37
N ARG A 302 2.40 15.43 -8.32
CA ARG A 302 3.25 16.66 -8.32
C ARG A 302 4.62 16.46 -7.73
N ARG A 303 4.94 15.27 -7.23
CA ARG A 303 6.22 14.97 -6.54
C ARG A 303 6.92 13.77 -7.15
N PRO A 304 8.26 13.72 -7.18
CA PRO A 304 9.25 14.76 -6.82
C PRO A 304 9.41 15.83 -7.90
N VAL A 305 8.80 15.66 -9.06
CA VAL A 305 8.74 16.63 -10.16
C VAL A 305 7.30 16.82 -10.59
N LEU A 306 6.98 18.02 -11.10
CA LEU A 306 5.65 18.29 -11.66
C LEU A 306 5.44 17.43 -12.91
N ALA A 307 4.25 16.89 -13.05
CA ALA A 307 3.82 16.26 -14.29
C ALA A 307 3.30 17.32 -15.26
N ASP A 308 3.45 17.04 -16.55
CA ASP A 308 2.87 17.87 -17.61
C ASP A 308 1.37 17.52 -17.78
N ILE A 309 1.00 16.24 -17.53
CA ILE A 309 -0.39 15.77 -17.49
C ILE A 309 -0.62 15.00 -16.19
N GLU A 310 -1.57 15.49 -15.37
CA GLU A 310 -1.90 14.94 -14.04
C GLU A 310 -3.23 14.17 -14.06
N LEU A 311 -3.20 12.85 -13.96
CA LEU A 311 -4.35 11.97 -13.89
C LEU A 311 -4.53 11.45 -12.47
N VAL A 312 -5.37 12.11 -11.66
CA VAL A 312 -5.67 11.69 -10.28
C VAL A 312 -6.80 10.66 -10.32
N THR A 313 -6.41 9.39 -10.43
CA THR A 313 -7.33 8.24 -10.51
C THR A 313 -6.57 6.95 -10.17
N SER A 314 -7.29 5.82 -10.03
CA SER A 314 -6.65 4.52 -9.90
C SER A 314 -5.93 4.09 -11.19
N ALA A 315 -4.86 3.31 -11.04
CA ALA A 315 -4.03 2.89 -12.17
C ALA A 315 -4.82 2.09 -13.22
N ASP A 316 -5.72 1.22 -12.80
CA ASP A 316 -6.59 0.42 -13.67
C ASP A 316 -7.53 1.30 -14.50
N LYS A 317 -8.24 2.24 -13.88
CA LYS A 317 -9.14 3.17 -14.58
C LYS A 317 -8.39 4.10 -15.52
N GLY A 318 -7.27 4.67 -15.08
CA GLY A 318 -6.46 5.57 -15.90
C GLY A 318 -5.85 4.88 -17.11
N LEU A 319 -5.24 3.71 -16.92
CA LEU A 319 -4.67 2.92 -18.02
C LEU A 319 -5.74 2.39 -18.97
N GLN A 320 -6.89 1.91 -18.44
CA GLN A 320 -8.00 1.45 -19.28
C GLN A 320 -8.55 2.58 -20.15
N ALA A 321 -8.78 3.78 -19.59
CA ALA A 321 -9.27 4.92 -20.32
C ALA A 321 -8.30 5.37 -21.43
N ILE A 322 -6.99 5.35 -21.16
CA ILE A 322 -5.96 5.64 -22.19
C ILE A 322 -5.98 4.55 -23.28
N ALA A 323 -5.99 3.27 -22.89
CA ALA A 323 -5.97 2.15 -23.83
C ALA A 323 -7.19 2.16 -24.76
N ASP A 324 -8.39 2.42 -24.22
CA ASP A 324 -9.64 2.48 -24.98
C ASP A 324 -9.68 3.69 -25.94
N SER A 325 -9.13 4.82 -25.51
CA SER A 325 -9.07 6.05 -26.31
C SER A 325 -7.94 6.06 -27.34
N THR A 326 -6.98 5.13 -27.22
CA THR A 326 -5.86 5.03 -28.18
C THR A 326 -6.35 4.44 -29.50
N PRO A 327 -6.10 5.07 -30.66
CA PRO A 327 -6.48 4.51 -31.95
C PRO A 327 -5.67 3.25 -32.27
N VAL A 328 -6.24 2.38 -33.09
CA VAL A 328 -5.49 1.24 -33.66
C VAL A 328 -4.61 1.82 -34.76
N THR A 329 -3.34 2.05 -34.45
CA THR A 329 -2.35 2.61 -35.40
C THR A 329 -1.12 1.72 -35.36
N GLU A 330 -0.61 1.33 -36.50
CA GLU A 330 0.73 0.72 -36.57
C GLU A 330 1.76 1.82 -36.28
N VAL A 331 2.43 1.72 -35.13
CA VAL A 331 3.53 2.60 -34.78
C VAL A 331 4.82 1.78 -34.91
N ASP A 332 5.66 2.14 -35.88
CA ASP A 332 6.97 1.49 -36.03
C ASP A 332 7.96 2.00 -34.97
N ARG A 333 8.23 1.16 -33.98
CA ARG A 333 9.25 1.38 -32.94
C ARG A 333 10.30 0.26 -32.89
N ALA A 334 10.48 -0.49 -33.98
CA ALA A 334 11.39 -1.64 -34.02
C ALA A 334 12.82 -1.25 -33.61
N SER A 335 13.35 -0.15 -34.14
CA SER A 335 14.72 0.32 -33.84
C SER A 335 14.85 0.80 -32.36
N TYR A 336 13.77 1.31 -31.76
CA TYR A 336 13.77 1.68 -30.35
C TYR A 336 13.74 0.46 -29.45
N LEU A 337 12.92 -0.53 -29.77
CA LEU A 337 12.86 -1.79 -29.01
C LEU A 337 14.17 -2.57 -29.13
N GLU A 338 14.83 -2.54 -30.27
CA GLU A 338 16.18 -3.12 -30.44
C GLU A 338 17.19 -2.44 -29.49
N PHE A 339 17.18 -1.11 -29.38
CA PHE A 339 17.99 -0.37 -28.41
C PHE A 339 17.67 -0.78 -26.97
N CYS A 340 16.38 -0.92 -26.61
CA CYS A 340 15.98 -1.37 -25.27
C CYS A 340 16.49 -2.79 -24.96
N ASN A 341 16.45 -3.70 -25.93
CA ASN A 341 16.96 -5.06 -25.78
C ASN A 341 18.49 -5.09 -25.65
N GLN A 342 19.23 -4.26 -26.39
CA GLN A 342 20.68 -4.11 -26.22
C GLN A 342 21.03 -3.58 -24.83
N ALA A 343 20.28 -2.61 -24.31
CA ALA A 343 20.42 -2.11 -22.93
C ALA A 343 20.16 -3.21 -21.88
N ALA A 344 19.18 -4.08 -22.12
CA ALA A 344 18.90 -5.21 -21.23
C ALA A 344 20.06 -6.22 -21.20
N GLN A 345 20.60 -6.58 -22.36
CA GLN A 345 21.75 -7.49 -22.48
C GLN A 345 23.00 -6.92 -21.77
N ALA A 346 23.27 -5.63 -21.89
CA ALA A 346 24.40 -4.97 -21.23
C ALA A 346 24.28 -5.05 -19.68
N VAL A 347 23.08 -4.95 -19.13
CA VAL A 347 22.81 -5.08 -17.69
C VAL A 347 22.99 -6.53 -17.22
N GLU A 348 22.59 -7.54 -18.00
CA GLU A 348 22.78 -8.96 -17.67
C GLU A 348 24.26 -9.35 -17.65
N ILE A 349 25.05 -8.90 -18.59
CA ILE A 349 26.50 -9.14 -18.63
C ILE A 349 27.18 -8.53 -17.40
N GLY A 350 26.78 -7.35 -16.97
CA GLY A 350 27.30 -6.72 -15.73
C GLY A 350 27.05 -7.53 -14.46
N ARG A 351 25.97 -8.31 -14.38
CA ARG A 351 25.66 -9.21 -13.27
C ARG A 351 26.53 -10.48 -13.23
N ALA A 352 27.02 -10.92 -14.35
CA ALA A 352 27.88 -12.11 -14.44
C ALA A 352 29.32 -11.87 -13.92
N HIS A 353 29.69 -10.62 -13.67
CA HIS A 353 31.04 -10.22 -13.24
C HIS A 353 31.10 -9.66 -11.79
N VAL A 354 29.99 -9.73 -11.04
CA VAL A 354 29.89 -9.44 -9.60
C VAL A 354 29.55 -10.73 -8.85
#